data_b4073123b08d4c3eaeb55022685688b7
#
_entry.id   b4073123b08d4c3eaeb55022685688b7
#
_cell.length_a   1.000
_cell.length_b   1.000
_cell.length_c   1.000
_cell.angle_alpha   90.00
_cell.angle_beta   90.00
_cell.angle_gamma   90.00
#
_symmetry.space_group_name_H-M   'P 1'
#
loop_
_entity.id
_entity.type
_entity.pdbx_description
1 polymer ?
#
loop_
_entity_poly.entity_id
_entity_poly.type
_entity_poly.pdbx_seq_one_letter_code
_entity_poly.pdbx_strand_id
1 'polypeptide(L)'
;MSRFFIALLPPQDIQNYANQIKQYFADNYASRGAQKSPPHITLQPPFEWADANVSLLEASLKEFASEQKSVPITLSGFAAFPPRVIYINVVRSQELLTLQANLMAYVENKLGILNQASQTRPFTPHMTVAFRDLTKQNFKAAWPEFEKRQLNFEFTADKLTLLLHDGKQWNLKSEFSFLSSGQNSQ
;
A
#
# COMPACT_ATOMS: atom_id res chain seq x y z
N MET A 1 16.73 11.05 -11.24
CA MET A 1 15.86 9.86 -11.11
C MET A 1 15.47 9.71 -9.64
N SER A 2 14.20 9.73 -9.37
CA SER A 2 13.65 9.50 -8.04
C SER A 2 12.83 8.22 -8.00
N ARG A 3 12.66 7.66 -6.80
CA ARG A 3 11.91 6.43 -6.60
C ARG A 3 10.53 6.74 -6.06
N PHE A 4 9.52 6.14 -6.66
CA PHE A 4 8.11 6.30 -6.30
C PHE A 4 7.44 4.95 -6.11
N PHE A 5 6.34 4.92 -5.38
CA PHE A 5 5.34 3.85 -5.46
C PHE A 5 3.93 4.42 -5.30
N ILE A 6 2.93 3.64 -5.67
CA ILE A 6 1.53 4.06 -5.67
C ILE A 6 0.74 3.15 -4.73
N ALA A 7 -0.05 3.75 -3.85
CA ALA A 7 -0.74 3.03 -2.79
C ALA A 7 -2.10 3.65 -2.43
N LEU A 8 -2.85 2.88 -1.63
CA LEU A 8 -3.99 3.37 -0.86
C LEU A 8 -3.54 3.55 0.60
N LEU A 9 -3.86 4.69 1.20
CA LEU A 9 -3.64 4.96 2.61
C LEU A 9 -4.95 4.87 3.37
N PRO A 10 -4.97 4.21 4.55
CA PRO A 10 -6.15 4.19 5.39
C PRO A 10 -6.37 5.55 6.08
N PRO A 11 -7.57 5.80 6.64
CA PRO A 11 -7.81 6.99 7.44
C PRO A 11 -6.93 7.03 8.71
N GLN A 12 -6.85 8.20 9.33
CA GLN A 12 -5.85 8.49 10.37
C GLN A 12 -5.96 7.60 11.61
N ASP A 13 -7.14 7.21 12.02
CA ASP A 13 -7.35 6.31 13.16
C ASP A 13 -6.75 4.91 12.90
N ILE A 14 -6.91 4.38 11.70
CA ILE A 14 -6.31 3.10 11.27
C ILE A 14 -4.79 3.26 11.09
N GLN A 15 -4.32 4.39 10.55
CA GLN A 15 -2.88 4.67 10.49
C GLN A 15 -2.27 4.68 11.89
N ASN A 16 -2.92 5.32 12.86
CA ASN A 16 -2.46 5.36 14.24
C ASN A 16 -2.36 3.97 14.84
N TYR A 17 -3.37 3.12 14.63
CA TYR A 17 -3.34 1.73 15.07
C TYR A 17 -2.18 0.95 14.45
N ALA A 18 -2.04 1.01 13.12
CA ALA A 18 -0.96 0.32 12.42
C ALA A 18 0.43 0.81 12.85
N ASN A 19 0.58 2.11 13.11
CA ASN A 19 1.83 2.69 13.63
C ASN A 19 2.15 2.21 15.05
N GLN A 20 1.15 1.99 15.91
CA GLN A 20 1.34 1.37 17.23
C GLN A 20 1.87 -0.07 17.09
N ILE A 21 1.35 -0.84 16.14
CA ILE A 21 1.86 -2.19 15.87
C ILE A 21 3.30 -2.14 15.34
N LYS A 22 3.61 -1.24 14.41
CA LYS A 22 4.99 -1.05 13.93
C LYS A 22 5.95 -0.68 15.07
N GLN A 23 5.52 0.19 16.00
CA GLN A 23 6.30 0.54 17.19
C GLN A 23 6.49 -0.66 18.09
N TYR A 24 5.46 -1.47 18.32
CA TYR A 24 5.56 -2.72 19.07
C TYR A 24 6.64 -3.66 18.50
N PHE A 25 6.68 -3.82 17.17
CA PHE A 25 7.71 -4.61 16.51
C PHE A 25 9.10 -3.99 16.64
N ALA A 26 9.21 -2.66 16.59
CA ALA A 26 10.48 -1.97 16.80
C ALA A 26 11.03 -2.21 18.20
N ASP A 27 10.18 -2.14 19.21
CA ASP A 27 10.57 -2.22 20.63
C ASP A 27 10.83 -3.65 21.07
N ASN A 28 10.06 -4.62 20.61
CA ASN A 28 10.11 -6.00 21.09
C ASN A 28 10.89 -6.95 20.18
N TYR A 29 11.01 -6.62 18.89
CA TYR A 29 11.58 -7.52 17.88
C TYR A 29 12.63 -6.84 16.98
N ALA A 30 13.12 -5.67 17.35
CA ALA A 30 14.14 -4.90 16.65
C ALA A 30 13.82 -4.68 15.15
N SER A 31 12.53 -4.67 14.77
CA SER A 31 12.08 -4.45 13.40
C SER A 31 11.57 -3.02 13.22
N ARG A 32 12.34 -2.19 12.55
CA ARG A 32 12.07 -0.76 12.30
C ARG A 32 11.81 -0.44 10.83
N GLY A 33 12.00 -1.42 9.95
CA GLY A 33 11.90 -1.22 8.50
C GLY A 33 10.53 -0.72 8.04
N ALA A 34 9.44 -1.19 8.67
CA ALA A 34 8.08 -0.77 8.35
C ALA A 34 7.78 0.70 8.75
N GLN A 35 8.53 1.27 9.69
CA GLN A 35 8.38 2.68 10.11
C GLN A 35 8.87 3.68 9.05
N LYS A 36 9.59 3.21 8.03
CA LYS A 36 10.10 4.06 6.94
C LYS A 36 9.06 4.45 5.89
N SER A 37 7.81 4.06 6.08
CA SER A 37 6.67 4.47 5.25
C SER A 37 5.41 4.60 6.11
N PRO A 38 4.45 5.47 5.74
CA PRO A 38 3.14 5.46 6.38
C PRO A 38 2.45 4.10 6.15
N PRO A 39 1.48 3.70 6.99
CA PRO A 39 0.65 2.53 6.73
C PRO A 39 -0.05 2.64 5.37
N HIS A 40 0.06 1.62 4.53
CA HIS A 40 -0.44 1.67 3.16
C HIS A 40 -0.70 0.27 2.59
N ILE A 41 -1.52 0.23 1.56
CA ILE A 41 -1.71 -0.92 0.67
C ILE A 41 -1.06 -0.59 -0.66
N THR A 42 0.04 -1.25 -1.00
CA THR A 42 0.75 -1.02 -2.27
C THR A 42 -0.10 -1.52 -3.44
N LEU A 43 -0.32 -0.67 -4.44
CA LEU A 43 -0.94 -1.05 -5.72
C LEU A 43 0.11 -1.22 -6.81
N GLN A 44 1.00 -0.23 -6.97
CA GLN A 44 2.17 -0.30 -7.85
C GLN A 44 3.43 -0.30 -7.01
N PRO A 45 4.24 -1.37 -7.04
CA PRO A 45 5.52 -1.44 -6.33
C PRO A 45 6.50 -0.34 -6.73
N PRO A 46 7.56 -0.12 -5.95
CA PRO A 46 8.55 0.90 -6.23
C PRO A 46 9.11 0.84 -7.66
N PHE A 47 9.15 2.01 -8.30
CA PHE A 47 9.71 2.23 -9.63
C PHE A 47 10.54 3.52 -9.65
N GLU A 48 11.43 3.64 -10.62
CA GLU A 48 12.22 4.85 -10.86
C GLU A 48 11.55 5.71 -11.93
N TRP A 49 11.59 7.03 -11.74
CA TRP A 49 11.04 8.00 -12.67
C TRP A 49 11.92 9.24 -12.79
N ALA A 50 12.01 9.80 -13.98
CA ALA A 50 12.81 11.00 -14.22
C ALA A 50 12.20 12.22 -13.53
N ASP A 51 13.01 12.96 -12.77
CA ASP A 51 12.57 14.13 -12.01
C ASP A 51 11.95 15.20 -12.90
N ALA A 52 12.49 15.37 -14.11
CA ALA A 52 11.95 16.30 -15.12
C ALA A 52 10.54 15.93 -15.62
N ASN A 53 10.12 14.68 -15.43
CA ASN A 53 8.84 14.15 -15.93
C ASN A 53 7.82 13.89 -14.80
N VAL A 54 8.06 14.37 -13.58
CA VAL A 54 7.14 14.15 -12.44
C VAL A 54 5.76 14.75 -12.70
N SER A 55 5.69 15.92 -13.35
CA SER A 55 4.40 16.53 -13.72
C SER A 55 3.57 15.65 -14.66
N LEU A 56 4.22 14.93 -15.58
CA LEU A 56 3.54 13.97 -16.46
C LEU A 56 3.01 12.77 -15.66
N LEU A 57 3.80 12.25 -14.72
CA LEU A 57 3.37 11.17 -13.83
C LEU A 57 2.14 11.59 -13.01
N GLU A 58 2.18 12.75 -12.37
CA GLU A 58 1.07 13.28 -11.56
C GLU A 58 -0.19 13.54 -12.40
N ALA A 59 -0.05 14.12 -13.59
CA ALA A 59 -1.18 14.37 -14.50
C ALA A 59 -1.82 13.05 -14.96
N SER A 60 -1.02 12.04 -15.29
CA SER A 60 -1.51 10.71 -15.68
C SER A 60 -2.22 10.00 -14.52
N LEU A 61 -1.70 10.05 -13.31
CA LEU A 61 -2.35 9.47 -12.13
C LEU A 61 -3.65 10.18 -11.78
N LYS A 62 -3.72 11.50 -11.96
CA LYS A 62 -4.95 12.28 -11.80
C LYS A 62 -6.01 11.89 -12.83
N GLU A 63 -5.62 11.73 -14.09
CA GLU A 63 -6.50 11.23 -15.16
C GLU A 63 -7.05 9.85 -14.80
N PHE A 64 -6.19 8.89 -14.45
CA PHE A 64 -6.60 7.56 -14.04
C PHE A 64 -7.57 7.60 -12.84
N ALA A 65 -7.22 8.31 -11.77
CA ALA A 65 -8.03 8.37 -10.56
C ALA A 65 -9.42 8.98 -10.81
N SER A 66 -9.53 9.97 -11.70
CA SER A 66 -10.79 10.63 -12.03
C SER A 66 -11.83 9.71 -12.66
N GLU A 67 -11.43 8.56 -13.18
CA GLU A 67 -12.29 7.54 -13.78
C GLU A 67 -12.61 6.38 -12.84
N GLN A 68 -11.97 6.30 -11.67
CA GLN A 68 -12.14 5.21 -10.72
C GLN A 68 -13.21 5.54 -9.67
N LYS A 69 -13.98 4.52 -9.28
CA LYS A 69 -14.88 4.62 -8.14
C LYS A 69 -14.14 4.37 -6.84
N SER A 70 -14.65 4.92 -5.74
CA SER A 70 -14.19 4.58 -4.40
C SER A 70 -14.31 3.08 -4.13
N VAL A 71 -13.36 2.52 -3.38
CA VAL A 71 -13.26 1.09 -3.13
C VAL A 71 -13.43 0.80 -1.65
N PRO A 72 -14.41 -0.04 -1.26
CA PRO A 72 -14.53 -0.53 0.11
C PRO A 72 -13.33 -1.44 0.45
N ILE A 73 -12.69 -1.19 1.59
CA ILE A 73 -11.55 -1.97 2.09
C ILE A 73 -11.93 -2.57 3.44
N THR A 74 -11.66 -3.86 3.58
CA THR A 74 -11.79 -4.58 4.85
C THR A 74 -10.42 -5.11 5.27
N LEU A 75 -10.01 -4.78 6.50
CA LEU A 75 -8.84 -5.31 7.16
C LEU A 75 -9.30 -6.38 8.16
N SER A 76 -8.75 -7.58 8.09
CA SER A 76 -9.18 -8.71 8.93
C SER A 76 -8.00 -9.55 9.40
N GLY A 77 -7.62 -9.35 10.67
CA GLY A 77 -6.53 -10.08 11.31
C GLY A 77 -5.15 -9.77 10.72
N PHE A 78 -4.21 -10.65 11.02
CA PHE A 78 -2.83 -10.58 10.55
C PHE A 78 -2.51 -11.80 9.69
N ALA A 79 -1.59 -11.61 8.76
CA ALA A 79 -1.05 -12.69 7.94
C ALA A 79 0.46 -12.46 7.75
N ALA A 80 1.13 -13.39 7.10
CA ALA A 80 2.58 -13.33 6.96
C ALA A 80 3.05 -13.81 5.60
N PHE A 81 4.21 -13.30 5.19
CA PHE A 81 5.09 -13.91 4.21
C PHE A 81 6.31 -14.46 4.95
N PRO A 82 6.26 -15.73 5.43
CA PRO A 82 7.35 -16.28 6.22
C PRO A 82 8.67 -16.30 5.43
N PRO A 83 9.79 -16.12 6.08
CA PRO A 83 10.01 -16.00 7.52
C PRO A 83 10.32 -14.57 7.97
N ARG A 84 9.90 -13.53 7.26
CA ARG A 84 10.39 -12.17 7.52
C ARG A 84 9.37 -11.04 7.41
N VAL A 85 8.13 -11.33 7.02
CA VAL A 85 7.12 -10.29 6.84
C VAL A 85 5.86 -10.65 7.61
N ILE A 86 5.39 -9.71 8.44
CA ILE A 86 4.09 -9.75 9.10
C ILE A 86 3.32 -8.50 8.65
N TYR A 87 2.04 -8.68 8.33
CA TYR A 87 1.19 -7.62 7.83
C TYR A 87 -0.24 -7.74 8.34
N ILE A 88 -0.94 -6.62 8.36
CA ILE A 88 -2.40 -6.60 8.51
C ILE A 88 -3.00 -7.15 7.21
N ASN A 89 -3.84 -8.18 7.34
CA ASN A 89 -4.46 -8.82 6.20
C ASN A 89 -5.55 -7.91 5.60
N VAL A 90 -5.49 -7.75 4.28
CA VAL A 90 -6.47 -7.01 3.49
C VAL A 90 -7.33 -8.01 2.72
N VAL A 91 -8.65 -7.96 2.92
CA VAL A 91 -9.57 -8.86 2.24
C VAL A 91 -9.53 -8.61 0.73
N ARG A 92 -9.40 -9.68 -0.05
CA ARG A 92 -9.33 -9.63 -1.50
C ARG A 92 -10.74 -9.44 -2.08
N SER A 93 -11.20 -8.19 -2.14
CA SER A 93 -12.45 -7.87 -2.82
C SER A 93 -12.24 -7.75 -4.34
N GLN A 94 -13.30 -8.00 -5.11
CA GLN A 94 -13.24 -7.85 -6.56
C GLN A 94 -12.92 -6.40 -6.96
N GLU A 95 -13.48 -5.43 -6.24
CA GLU A 95 -13.27 -4.00 -6.48
C GLU A 95 -11.79 -3.62 -6.31
N LEU A 96 -11.16 -4.08 -5.24
CA LEU A 96 -9.73 -3.82 -4.98
C LEU A 96 -8.83 -4.49 -6.03
N LEU A 97 -9.12 -5.75 -6.38
CA LEU A 97 -8.37 -6.48 -7.40
C LEU A 97 -8.50 -5.81 -8.77
N THR A 98 -9.69 -5.34 -9.12
CA THR A 98 -9.97 -4.64 -10.38
C THR A 98 -9.25 -3.28 -10.43
N LEU A 99 -9.30 -2.49 -9.34
CA LEU A 99 -8.58 -1.22 -9.25
C LEU A 99 -7.07 -1.43 -9.49
N GLN A 100 -6.48 -2.41 -8.81
CA GLN A 100 -5.06 -2.71 -8.94
C GLN A 100 -4.71 -3.15 -10.38
N ALA A 101 -5.48 -4.05 -10.97
CA ALA A 101 -5.25 -4.52 -12.34
C ALA A 101 -5.38 -3.38 -13.37
N ASN A 102 -6.37 -2.51 -13.23
CA ASN A 102 -6.56 -1.36 -14.09
C ASN A 102 -5.40 -0.36 -13.96
N LEU A 103 -4.94 -0.09 -12.72
CA LEU A 103 -3.79 0.78 -12.51
C LEU A 103 -2.53 0.21 -13.17
N MET A 104 -2.27 -1.10 -13.02
CA MET A 104 -1.10 -1.75 -13.61
C MET A 104 -1.11 -1.63 -15.14
N ALA A 105 -2.24 -1.92 -15.77
CA ALA A 105 -2.40 -1.80 -17.22
C ALA A 105 -2.25 -0.34 -17.68
N TYR A 106 -2.81 0.60 -16.94
CA TYR A 106 -2.72 2.03 -17.28
C TYR A 106 -1.29 2.55 -17.22
N VAL A 107 -0.56 2.30 -16.13
CA VAL A 107 0.81 2.81 -15.98
C VAL A 107 1.79 2.12 -16.95
N GLU A 108 1.57 0.86 -17.27
CA GLU A 108 2.34 0.15 -18.29
C GLU A 108 2.11 0.77 -19.69
N ASN A 109 0.86 0.92 -20.09
CA ASN A 109 0.52 1.39 -21.45
C ASN A 109 0.80 2.89 -21.63
N LYS A 110 0.51 3.71 -20.62
CA LYS A 110 0.64 5.18 -20.72
C LYS A 110 2.05 5.68 -20.39
N LEU A 111 2.72 5.05 -19.43
CA LEU A 111 3.98 5.54 -18.85
C LEU A 111 5.15 4.57 -19.04
N GLY A 112 4.93 3.36 -19.54
CA GLY A 112 5.96 2.35 -19.68
C GLY A 112 6.50 1.80 -18.34
N ILE A 113 5.75 1.95 -17.25
CA ILE A 113 6.13 1.46 -15.93
C ILE A 113 5.76 -0.02 -15.85
N LEU A 114 6.78 -0.88 -15.88
CA LEU A 114 6.61 -2.33 -15.83
C LEU A 114 6.69 -2.84 -14.39
N ASN A 115 5.78 -3.73 -14.04
CA ASN A 115 5.87 -4.52 -12.81
C ASN A 115 6.17 -5.99 -13.17
N GLN A 116 7.44 -6.34 -13.22
CA GLN A 116 7.87 -7.70 -13.54
C GLN A 116 7.35 -8.76 -12.55
N ALA A 117 7.14 -8.39 -11.30
CA ALA A 117 6.64 -9.31 -10.28
C ALA A 117 5.16 -9.68 -10.48
N SER A 118 4.35 -8.81 -11.07
CA SER A 118 2.92 -9.06 -11.33
C SER A 118 2.69 -10.10 -12.42
N GLN A 119 3.67 -10.31 -13.31
CA GLN A 119 3.57 -11.31 -14.37
C GLN A 119 3.64 -12.76 -13.85
N THR A 120 4.20 -12.96 -12.66
CA THR A 120 4.47 -14.30 -12.12
C THR A 120 3.72 -14.63 -10.82
N ARG A 121 3.12 -13.64 -10.17
CA ARG A 121 2.43 -13.81 -8.88
C ARG A 121 1.11 -13.04 -8.84
N PRO A 122 0.04 -13.64 -8.31
CA PRO A 122 -1.22 -12.94 -8.11
C PRO A 122 -1.02 -11.80 -7.09
N PHE A 123 -1.78 -10.72 -7.27
CA PHE A 123 -1.80 -9.61 -6.32
C PHE A 123 -2.35 -10.07 -4.97
N THR A 124 -1.55 -9.89 -3.93
CA THR A 124 -1.92 -10.17 -2.54
C THR A 124 -1.90 -8.86 -1.77
N PRO A 125 -3.05 -8.20 -1.59
CA PRO A 125 -3.10 -6.92 -0.88
C PRO A 125 -2.73 -7.12 0.59
N HIS A 126 -1.90 -6.23 1.13
CA HIS A 126 -1.41 -6.31 2.50
C HIS A 126 -0.97 -4.94 3.01
N MET A 127 -1.01 -4.76 4.33
CA MET A 127 -0.51 -3.57 5.01
C MET A 127 0.60 -4.00 5.98
N THR A 128 1.84 -3.84 5.58
CA THR A 128 3.01 -4.34 6.29
C THR A 128 3.23 -3.63 7.62
N VAL A 129 3.49 -4.39 8.67
CA VAL A 129 3.84 -3.89 10.02
C VAL A 129 5.23 -4.30 10.48
N ALA A 130 5.82 -5.35 9.89
CA ALA A 130 7.21 -5.76 10.14
C ALA A 130 7.81 -6.43 8.90
N PHE A 131 8.98 -5.99 8.47
CA PHE A 131 9.70 -6.57 7.33
C PHE A 131 11.16 -6.14 7.27
N ARG A 132 11.94 -6.74 6.36
CA ARG A 132 13.37 -6.52 6.09
C ARG A 132 14.28 -6.89 7.26
N ASP A 133 14.25 -6.09 8.33
CA ASP A 133 15.06 -6.25 9.53
C ASP A 133 14.43 -7.18 10.58
N LEU A 134 13.23 -7.71 10.34
CA LEU A 134 12.66 -8.79 11.13
C LEU A 134 13.44 -10.07 10.87
N THR A 135 14.21 -10.54 11.87
CA THR A 135 14.98 -11.78 11.76
C THR A 135 14.06 -13.01 11.77
N LYS A 136 14.56 -14.14 11.23
CA LYS A 136 13.82 -15.41 11.29
C LYS A 136 13.48 -15.83 12.73
N GLN A 137 14.41 -15.58 13.66
CA GLN A 137 14.21 -15.88 15.08
C GLN A 137 13.10 -15.02 15.66
N ASN A 138 13.13 -13.71 15.41
CA ASN A 138 12.11 -12.78 15.89
C ASN A 138 10.76 -12.99 15.21
N PHE A 139 10.73 -13.38 13.94
CA PHE A 139 9.51 -13.82 13.27
C PHE A 139 8.87 -15.01 13.99
N LYS A 140 9.64 -16.06 14.30
CA LYS A 140 9.15 -17.25 15.02
C LYS A 140 8.64 -16.92 16.42
N ALA A 141 9.24 -15.93 17.08
CA ALA A 141 8.82 -15.49 18.40
C ALA A 141 7.51 -14.67 18.36
N ALA A 142 7.37 -13.79 17.36
CA ALA A 142 6.23 -12.90 17.25
C ALA A 142 4.99 -13.56 16.63
N TRP A 143 5.16 -14.39 15.61
CA TRP A 143 4.07 -14.90 14.79
C TRP A 143 2.96 -15.62 15.55
N PRO A 144 3.21 -16.50 16.56
CA PRO A 144 2.15 -17.17 17.30
C PRO A 144 1.16 -16.26 18.02
N GLU A 145 1.59 -15.05 18.43
CA GLU A 145 0.72 -14.01 18.99
C GLU A 145 -0.13 -13.37 17.89
N PHE A 146 0.52 -12.92 16.82
CA PHE A 146 -0.14 -12.16 15.75
C PHE A 146 -1.06 -13.02 14.89
N GLU A 147 -0.73 -14.29 14.65
CA GLU A 147 -1.58 -15.24 13.93
C GLU A 147 -2.98 -15.37 14.54
N LYS A 148 -3.08 -15.28 15.86
CA LYS A 148 -4.33 -15.43 16.63
C LYS A 148 -4.99 -14.11 16.98
N ARG A 149 -4.28 -13.00 16.79
CA ARG A 149 -4.76 -11.67 17.18
C ARG A 149 -5.87 -11.21 16.25
N GLN A 150 -6.98 -10.86 16.87
CA GLN A 150 -8.14 -10.37 16.11
C GLN A 150 -7.98 -8.89 15.78
N LEU A 151 -8.38 -8.54 14.57
CA LEU A 151 -8.45 -7.18 14.07
C LEU A 151 -9.55 -7.13 13.02
N ASN A 152 -10.40 -6.11 13.07
CA ASN A 152 -11.38 -5.85 12.03
C ASN A 152 -11.57 -4.35 11.86
N PHE A 153 -11.25 -3.84 10.68
CA PHE A 153 -11.50 -2.46 10.28
C PHE A 153 -12.11 -2.43 8.88
N GLU A 154 -12.96 -1.46 8.67
CA GLU A 154 -13.53 -1.15 7.36
C GLU A 154 -13.33 0.34 7.07
N PHE A 155 -12.99 0.66 5.84
CA PHE A 155 -12.94 2.03 5.34
C PHE A 155 -13.16 2.06 3.84
N THR A 156 -13.44 3.24 3.30
CA THR A 156 -13.54 3.44 1.87
C THR A 156 -12.31 4.19 1.37
N ALA A 157 -11.58 3.58 0.45
CA ALA A 157 -10.49 4.25 -0.25
C ALA A 157 -11.08 5.15 -1.34
N ASP A 158 -10.89 6.46 -1.21
CA ASP A 158 -11.45 7.49 -2.08
C ASP A 158 -10.39 8.26 -2.87
N LYS A 159 -9.13 7.88 -2.75
CA LYS A 159 -8.00 8.50 -3.43
C LYS A 159 -6.83 7.55 -3.62
N LEU A 160 -6.05 7.85 -4.63
CA LEU A 160 -4.76 7.24 -4.92
C LEU A 160 -3.65 8.11 -4.34
N THR A 161 -2.64 7.51 -3.75
CA THR A 161 -1.50 8.24 -3.17
C THR A 161 -0.21 7.87 -3.89
N LEU A 162 0.53 8.88 -4.33
CA LEU A 162 1.89 8.75 -4.84
C LEU A 162 2.86 9.06 -3.70
N LEU A 163 3.77 8.12 -3.42
CA LEU A 163 4.82 8.28 -2.42
C LEU A 163 6.18 8.40 -3.08
N LEU A 164 7.02 9.27 -2.51
CA LEU A 164 8.38 9.55 -2.95
C LEU A 164 9.39 9.13 -1.87
N HIS A 165 10.46 8.45 -2.27
CA HIS A 165 11.57 8.13 -1.38
C HIS A 165 12.61 9.26 -1.35
N ASP A 166 12.87 9.79 -0.17
CA ASP A 166 13.81 10.92 0.03
C ASP A 166 15.27 10.49 0.29
N GLY A 167 15.57 9.21 0.10
CA GLY A 167 16.86 8.60 0.43
C GLY A 167 16.87 7.89 1.79
N LYS A 168 15.92 8.18 2.68
CA LYS A 168 15.81 7.58 4.02
C LYS A 168 14.46 6.89 4.23
N GLN A 169 13.39 7.52 3.83
CA GLN A 169 12.02 7.08 4.06
C GLN A 169 11.11 7.47 2.90
N TRP A 170 9.90 6.91 2.92
CA TRP A 170 8.83 7.20 1.97
C TRP A 170 7.91 8.28 2.52
N ASN A 171 7.73 9.35 1.76
CA ASN A 171 6.86 10.46 2.11
C ASN A 171 5.73 10.58 1.10
N LEU A 172 4.60 11.05 1.57
CA LEU A 172 3.48 11.40 0.70
C LEU A 172 3.92 12.54 -0.25
N LYS A 173 3.79 12.31 -1.54
CA LYS A 173 4.08 13.30 -2.58
C LYS A 173 2.81 13.99 -3.08
N SER A 174 1.81 13.20 -3.50
CA SER A 174 0.57 13.72 -4.08
C SER A 174 -0.57 12.73 -3.86
N GLU A 175 -1.79 13.25 -3.79
CA GLU A 175 -3.03 12.48 -3.70
C GLU A 175 -3.97 12.84 -4.85
N PHE A 176 -4.71 11.85 -5.37
CA PHE A 176 -5.61 12.00 -6.50
C PHE A 176 -6.96 11.37 -6.16
N SER A 177 -7.99 12.21 -6.04
CA SER A 177 -9.35 11.77 -5.67
C SER A 177 -9.98 10.91 -6.74
N PHE A 178 -10.66 9.84 -6.32
CA PHE A 178 -11.55 9.07 -7.16
C PHE A 178 -12.86 9.82 -7.42
N LEU A 179 -13.72 9.26 -8.30
CA LEU A 179 -15.05 9.80 -8.55
C LEU A 179 -15.85 9.92 -7.24
N SER A 180 -16.44 11.10 -7.01
CA SER A 180 -17.36 11.30 -5.89
C SER A 180 -18.63 10.47 -6.09
N SER A 181 -19.10 9.79 -5.04
CA SER A 181 -20.35 9.00 -5.03
C SER A 181 -21.62 9.89 -5.07
N GLY A 182 -21.61 11.04 -5.76
CA GLY A 182 -22.65 12.05 -5.72
C GLY A 182 -22.92 12.84 -6.99
N GLN A 183 -22.32 12.48 -8.12
CA GLN A 183 -22.67 13.08 -9.42
C GLN A 183 -23.28 12.05 -10.35
N ASN A 184 -24.47 11.57 -10.00
CA ASN A 184 -25.42 11.17 -11.02
C ASN A 184 -26.08 12.45 -11.51
N SER A 185 -25.65 12.91 -12.66
CA SER A 185 -26.23 13.98 -13.43
C SER A 185 -27.70 13.71 -13.71
N GLN A 186 -28.49 14.70 -13.47
CA GLN A 186 -29.81 14.85 -14.09
C GLN A 186 -29.68 14.91 -15.60
#